data_832d40fb71b7da09cc00146eb7c613fa
#
_entry.id   832d40fb71b7da09cc00146eb7c613fa
#
_cell.length_a   1.000
_cell.length_b   1.000
_cell.length_c   1.000
_cell.angle_alpha   90.00
_cell.angle_beta   90.00
_cell.angle_gamma   90.00
#
_symmetry.space_group_name_H-M   'P 1'
#
loop_
_entity.id
_entity.type
_entity.pdbx_description
1 polymer ?
#
loop_
_entity_poly.entity_id
_entity_poly.type
_entity_poly.pdbx_seq_one_letter_code
_entity_poly.pdbx_strand_id
1 'polypeptide(L)'
;MSAPIVFHSLAALAYSLLAVVLWRRFATSQPTVQVGQLARIGLLAAIVLHGFALHQSILLDQRLQLSWALALSTAVWLGMIVFWLESLIIRIDGLQLLLLPAGAASCLLVALFPKEQLVAHAVDPAVRIHLLAALSAYGLVTIAALQAILMSAIDRRLHFPMAAAREAKGLGIVIGRILDAQPPLLAQEQVLFRVIWIAFGLLTFAVLSGSLISVAATGKWLPFDHKTIFTLLSWLTFGILLVGRYTRGWRGRIALRYTLLGFAFILLSYTGSRFVVEVILQRS
;
A
#
# COMPACT_ATOMS: atom_id res chain seq x y z
N MET A 1 -16.10 6.23 -23.42
CA MET A 1 -15.30 6.00 -22.19
C MET A 1 -15.23 7.32 -21.45
N SER A 2 -15.57 7.34 -20.17
CA SER A 2 -15.47 8.56 -19.36
C SER A 2 -13.98 8.96 -19.19
N ALA A 3 -13.69 10.26 -19.18
CA ALA A 3 -12.32 10.77 -19.03
C ALA A 3 -11.54 10.12 -17.85
N PRO A 4 -12.14 9.91 -16.65
CA PRO A 4 -11.45 9.24 -15.54
C PRO A 4 -10.93 7.84 -15.88
N ILE A 5 -11.68 7.02 -16.61
CA ILE A 5 -11.26 5.65 -17.01
C ILE A 5 -10.01 5.69 -17.88
N VAL A 6 -9.95 6.65 -18.81
CA VAL A 6 -8.79 6.82 -19.70
C VAL A 6 -7.53 7.14 -18.89
N PHE A 7 -7.62 8.07 -17.93
CA PHE A 7 -6.46 8.45 -17.11
C PHE A 7 -6.00 7.33 -16.17
N HIS A 8 -6.92 6.56 -15.58
CA HIS A 8 -6.55 5.38 -14.81
C HIS A 8 -5.89 4.30 -15.67
N SER A 9 -6.39 4.08 -16.90
CA SER A 9 -5.77 3.14 -17.84
C SER A 9 -4.37 3.58 -18.28
N LEU A 10 -4.16 4.87 -18.50
CA LEU A 10 -2.84 5.43 -18.83
C LEU A 10 -1.87 5.30 -17.65
N ALA A 11 -2.33 5.56 -16.42
CA ALA A 11 -1.51 5.36 -15.22
C ALA A 11 -1.14 3.89 -15.04
N ALA A 12 -2.08 2.96 -15.23
CA ALA A 12 -1.82 1.53 -15.19
C ALA A 12 -0.79 1.10 -16.24
N LEU A 13 -0.88 1.63 -17.46
CA LEU A 13 0.09 1.38 -18.53
C LEU A 13 1.47 1.92 -18.16
N ALA A 14 1.56 3.14 -17.61
CA ALA A 14 2.83 3.74 -17.18
C ALA A 14 3.52 2.89 -16.09
N TYR A 15 2.79 2.45 -15.06
CA TYR A 15 3.31 1.55 -14.03
C TYR A 15 3.74 0.20 -14.61
N SER A 16 2.96 -0.38 -15.52
CA SER A 16 3.27 -1.66 -16.17
C SER A 16 4.54 -1.57 -17.01
N LEU A 17 4.70 -0.50 -17.79
CA LEU A 17 5.91 -0.27 -18.59
C LEU A 17 7.15 -0.11 -17.71
N LEU A 18 7.05 0.66 -16.61
CA LEU A 18 8.13 0.80 -15.65
C LEU A 18 8.48 -0.54 -14.99
N ALA A 19 7.48 -1.36 -14.64
CA ALA A 19 7.69 -2.69 -14.10
C ALA A 19 8.44 -3.59 -15.08
N VAL A 20 8.05 -3.60 -16.35
CA VAL A 20 8.72 -4.39 -17.41
C VAL A 20 10.14 -3.91 -17.64
N VAL A 21 10.38 -2.60 -17.70
CA VAL A 21 11.73 -2.04 -17.86
C VAL A 21 12.63 -2.43 -16.69
N LEU A 22 12.14 -2.30 -15.47
CA LEU A 22 12.88 -2.66 -14.26
C LEU A 22 13.15 -4.17 -14.22
N TRP A 23 12.15 -4.99 -14.52
CA TRP A 23 12.29 -6.46 -14.62
C TRP A 23 13.35 -6.87 -15.64
N ARG A 24 13.31 -6.30 -16.85
CA ARG A 24 14.30 -6.59 -17.90
C ARG A 24 15.72 -6.25 -17.48
N ARG A 25 15.92 -5.16 -16.74
CA ARG A 25 17.23 -4.79 -16.20
C ARG A 25 17.79 -5.85 -15.25
N PHE A 26 16.96 -6.42 -14.36
CA PHE A 26 17.37 -7.52 -13.50
C PHE A 26 17.60 -8.82 -14.28
N ALA A 27 16.87 -9.05 -15.36
CA ALA A 27 17.01 -10.24 -16.20
C ALA A 27 18.33 -10.26 -17.00
N THR A 28 18.84 -9.11 -17.44
CA THR A 28 19.99 -8.99 -18.37
C THR A 28 21.37 -8.96 -17.71
N SER A 29 21.51 -9.39 -16.44
CA SER A 29 22.84 -9.66 -15.80
C SER A 29 23.79 -8.47 -15.63
N GLN A 30 23.33 -7.24 -15.61
CA GLN A 30 24.20 -6.12 -15.25
C GLN A 30 24.39 -6.03 -13.74
N PRO A 31 25.60 -6.21 -13.17
CA PRO A 31 25.82 -6.37 -11.74
C PRO A 31 25.59 -5.11 -10.89
N THR A 32 25.36 -3.97 -11.49
CA THR A 32 25.09 -2.68 -10.81
C THR A 32 23.88 -2.00 -11.43
N VAL A 33 22.69 -2.60 -11.22
CA VAL A 33 21.47 -1.94 -11.64
C VAL A 33 21.11 -0.87 -10.62
N GLN A 34 21.75 0.27 -10.73
CA GLN A 34 21.21 1.48 -10.11
C GLN A 34 19.97 1.86 -10.90
N VAL A 35 18.84 1.97 -10.21
CA VAL A 35 17.66 2.65 -10.79
C VAL A 35 18.12 4.06 -11.10
N GLY A 36 18.35 4.33 -12.39
CA GLY A 36 18.89 5.59 -12.86
C GLY A 36 17.91 6.73 -12.59
N GLN A 37 18.39 7.97 -12.64
CA GLN A 37 17.53 9.15 -12.49
C GLN A 37 16.29 9.10 -13.40
N LEU A 38 16.43 8.57 -14.62
CA LEU A 38 15.30 8.41 -15.55
C LEU A 38 14.19 7.52 -15.00
N ALA A 39 14.50 6.43 -14.29
CA ALA A 39 13.49 5.57 -13.70
C ALA A 39 12.78 6.25 -12.51
N ARG A 40 13.49 7.09 -11.72
CA ARG A 40 12.89 7.90 -10.66
C ARG A 40 11.97 8.99 -11.21
N ILE A 41 12.39 9.66 -12.30
CA ILE A 41 11.57 10.66 -13.00
C ILE A 41 10.34 9.97 -13.61
N GLY A 42 10.52 8.81 -14.25
CA GLY A 42 9.42 8.02 -14.79
C GLY A 42 8.41 7.59 -13.71
N LEU A 43 8.90 7.17 -12.53
CA LEU A 43 8.04 6.85 -11.39
C LEU A 43 7.27 8.09 -10.91
N LEU A 44 7.94 9.24 -10.77
CA LEU A 44 7.29 10.49 -10.40
C LEU A 44 6.21 10.87 -11.42
N ALA A 45 6.50 10.78 -12.71
CA ALA A 45 5.54 11.06 -13.77
C ALA A 45 4.32 10.13 -13.69
N ALA A 46 4.52 8.83 -13.43
CA ALA A 46 3.43 7.86 -13.23
C ALA A 46 2.61 8.18 -11.97
N ILE A 47 3.23 8.60 -10.86
CA ILE A 47 2.56 9.05 -9.64
C ILE A 47 1.72 10.30 -9.89
N VAL A 48 2.25 11.29 -10.63
CA VAL A 48 1.52 12.52 -10.98
C VAL A 48 0.32 12.19 -11.86
N LEU A 49 0.50 11.34 -12.88
CA LEU A 49 -0.59 10.90 -13.76
C LEU A 49 -1.68 10.16 -12.97
N HIS A 50 -1.29 9.28 -12.04
CA HIS A 50 -2.23 8.56 -11.16
C HIS A 50 -2.98 9.53 -10.25
N GLY A 51 -2.28 10.51 -9.64
CA GLY A 51 -2.90 11.55 -8.81
C GLY A 51 -3.91 12.39 -9.60
N PHE A 52 -3.60 12.72 -10.85
CA PHE A 52 -4.53 13.40 -11.74
C PHE A 52 -5.77 12.54 -12.05
N ALA A 53 -5.59 11.25 -12.31
CA ALA A 53 -6.70 10.31 -12.51
C ALA A 53 -7.61 10.23 -11.28
N LEU A 54 -7.02 10.15 -10.08
CA LEU A 54 -7.76 10.15 -8.81
C LEU A 54 -8.50 11.46 -8.58
N HIS A 55 -7.85 12.60 -8.84
CA HIS A 55 -8.49 13.92 -8.73
C HIS A 55 -9.75 14.01 -9.60
N GLN A 56 -9.67 13.58 -10.84
CA GLN A 56 -10.81 13.57 -11.77
C GLN A 56 -11.93 12.60 -11.34
N SER A 57 -11.60 11.53 -10.60
CA SER A 57 -12.58 10.54 -10.13
C SER A 57 -13.20 10.91 -8.78
N ILE A 58 -12.42 11.50 -7.87
CA ILE A 58 -12.85 11.78 -6.49
C ILE A 58 -13.60 13.11 -6.39
N LEU A 59 -13.21 14.13 -7.17
CA LEU A 59 -13.74 15.48 -7.10
C LEU A 59 -14.61 15.82 -8.35
N LEU A 60 -15.54 14.94 -8.69
CA LEU A 60 -16.50 15.20 -9.75
C LEU A 60 -17.60 16.14 -9.20
N ASP A 61 -17.88 17.25 -9.89
CA ASP A 61 -18.94 18.21 -9.55
C ASP A 61 -18.93 18.71 -8.08
N GLN A 62 -17.75 18.93 -7.51
CA GLN A 62 -17.55 19.36 -6.11
C GLN A 62 -18.06 18.37 -5.06
N ARG A 63 -18.48 17.18 -5.46
CA ARG A 63 -18.91 16.10 -4.57
C ARG A 63 -17.79 15.08 -4.40
N LEU A 64 -17.54 14.64 -3.18
CA LEU A 64 -16.52 13.63 -2.90
C LEU A 64 -17.12 12.25 -3.13
N GLN A 65 -16.57 11.55 -4.13
CA GLN A 65 -16.97 10.19 -4.47
C GLN A 65 -15.84 9.22 -4.07
N LEU A 66 -16.18 8.15 -3.36
CA LEU A 66 -15.20 7.19 -2.90
C LEU A 66 -15.79 5.77 -2.91
N SER A 67 -15.50 5.01 -3.97
CA SER A 67 -15.76 3.57 -4.00
C SER A 67 -14.63 2.79 -3.30
N TRP A 68 -14.84 1.49 -3.04
CA TRP A 68 -13.78 0.64 -2.48
C TRP A 68 -12.53 0.60 -3.37
N ALA A 69 -12.71 0.56 -4.71
CA ALA A 69 -11.61 0.55 -5.67
C ALA A 69 -10.85 1.89 -5.67
N LEU A 70 -11.56 3.02 -5.63
CA LEU A 70 -10.95 4.36 -5.52
C LEU A 70 -10.20 4.52 -4.20
N ALA A 71 -10.75 4.04 -3.08
CA ALA A 71 -10.07 4.10 -1.79
C ALA A 71 -8.79 3.27 -1.78
N LEU A 72 -8.82 2.05 -2.32
CA LEU A 72 -7.63 1.21 -2.46
C LEU A 72 -6.59 1.88 -3.38
N SER A 73 -7.02 2.41 -4.52
CA SER A 73 -6.15 3.11 -5.47
C SER A 73 -5.51 4.35 -4.85
N THR A 74 -6.28 5.15 -4.11
CA THR A 74 -5.77 6.32 -3.38
C THR A 74 -4.78 5.91 -2.29
N ALA A 75 -5.05 4.85 -1.54
CA ALA A 75 -4.13 4.34 -0.52
C ALA A 75 -2.80 3.88 -1.14
N VAL A 76 -2.84 3.14 -2.26
CA VAL A 76 -1.64 2.72 -2.99
C VAL A 76 -0.89 3.93 -3.54
N TRP A 77 -1.59 4.93 -4.08
CA TRP A 77 -0.99 6.16 -4.59
C TRP A 77 -0.25 6.95 -3.50
N LEU A 78 -0.89 7.16 -2.34
CA LEU A 78 -0.25 7.81 -1.18
C LEU A 78 0.98 7.02 -0.72
N GLY A 79 0.87 5.69 -0.71
CA GLY A 79 1.99 4.81 -0.49
C GLY A 79 3.13 5.02 -1.48
N MET A 80 2.84 5.09 -2.78
CA MET A 80 3.84 5.34 -3.84
C MET A 80 4.57 6.67 -3.64
N ILE A 81 3.87 7.73 -3.19
CA ILE A 81 4.50 9.02 -2.86
C ILE A 81 5.54 8.83 -1.75
N VAL A 82 5.15 8.16 -0.65
CA VAL A 82 6.06 7.92 0.48
C VAL A 82 7.25 7.06 0.04
N PHE A 83 7.00 6.00 -0.74
CA PHE A 83 8.08 5.19 -1.30
C PHE A 83 9.04 6.02 -2.16
N TRP A 84 8.51 6.89 -3.01
CA TRP A 84 9.33 7.76 -3.84
C TRP A 84 10.21 8.69 -2.99
N LEU A 85 9.66 9.30 -1.94
CA LEU A 85 10.40 10.13 -0.98
C LEU A 85 11.48 9.32 -0.25
N GLU A 86 11.16 8.13 0.28
CA GLU A 86 12.12 7.23 0.93
C GLU A 86 13.22 6.77 -0.05
N SER A 87 12.90 6.58 -1.32
CA SER A 87 13.87 6.19 -2.36
C SER A 87 14.94 7.24 -2.64
N LEU A 88 14.73 8.49 -2.22
CA LEU A 88 15.73 9.56 -2.30
C LEU A 88 16.84 9.36 -1.24
N ILE A 89 16.52 8.69 -0.13
CA ILE A 89 17.41 8.47 1.01
C ILE A 89 18.01 7.06 0.95
N ILE A 90 17.17 6.04 0.79
CA ILE A 90 17.58 4.62 0.80
C ILE A 90 17.07 3.94 -0.47
N ARG A 91 17.96 3.21 -1.14
CA ARG A 91 17.62 2.48 -2.37
C ARG A 91 17.11 1.09 -2.05
N ILE A 92 15.82 0.86 -2.26
CA ILE A 92 15.16 -0.44 -2.12
C ILE A 92 14.50 -0.79 -3.47
N ASP A 93 15.33 -1.08 -4.46
CA ASP A 93 14.87 -1.29 -5.85
C ASP A 93 13.93 -2.52 -5.97
N GLY A 94 14.10 -3.54 -5.12
CA GLY A 94 13.21 -4.70 -5.10
C GLY A 94 11.79 -4.40 -4.62
N LEU A 95 11.61 -3.45 -3.72
CA LEU A 95 10.28 -3.02 -3.30
C LEU A 95 9.52 -2.36 -4.46
N GLN A 96 10.22 -1.62 -5.31
CA GLN A 96 9.64 -1.01 -6.51
C GLN A 96 9.03 -2.06 -7.46
N LEU A 97 9.63 -3.25 -7.57
CA LEU A 97 9.10 -4.35 -8.37
C LEU A 97 7.76 -4.92 -7.84
N LEU A 98 7.47 -4.76 -6.56
CA LEU A 98 6.18 -5.12 -5.97
C LEU A 98 5.17 -3.96 -6.05
N LEU A 99 5.65 -2.74 -5.85
CA LEU A 99 4.80 -1.55 -5.85
C LEU A 99 4.28 -1.20 -7.23
N LEU A 100 5.08 -1.32 -8.30
CA LEU A 100 4.65 -1.00 -9.66
C LEU A 100 3.47 -1.85 -10.13
N PRO A 101 3.50 -3.20 -10.00
CA PRO A 101 2.32 -4.02 -10.30
C PRO A 101 1.12 -3.71 -9.40
N ALA A 102 1.35 -3.41 -8.11
CA ALA A 102 0.27 -3.02 -7.19
C ALA A 102 -0.40 -1.71 -7.63
N GLY A 103 0.41 -0.72 -8.07
CA GLY A 103 -0.09 0.52 -8.65
C GLY A 103 -0.89 0.30 -9.93
N ALA A 104 -0.37 -0.51 -10.85
CA ALA A 104 -1.08 -0.87 -12.07
C ALA A 104 -2.41 -1.58 -11.77
N ALA A 105 -2.40 -2.57 -10.88
CA ALA A 105 -3.58 -3.32 -10.49
C ALA A 105 -4.63 -2.42 -9.82
N SER A 106 -4.23 -1.51 -8.95
CA SER A 106 -5.15 -0.58 -8.29
C SER A 106 -5.84 0.37 -9.27
N CYS A 107 -5.11 0.87 -10.28
CA CYS A 107 -5.69 1.67 -11.36
C CYS A 107 -6.65 0.86 -12.24
N LEU A 108 -6.30 -0.39 -12.57
CA LEU A 108 -7.19 -1.27 -13.33
C LEU A 108 -8.47 -1.61 -12.56
N LEU A 109 -8.39 -1.83 -11.26
CA LEU A 109 -9.58 -2.06 -10.43
C LEU A 109 -10.57 -0.90 -10.50
N VAL A 110 -10.09 0.35 -10.49
CA VAL A 110 -10.97 1.53 -10.67
C VAL A 110 -11.64 1.51 -12.05
N ALA A 111 -10.89 1.16 -13.10
CA ALA A 111 -11.45 1.08 -14.46
C ALA A 111 -12.48 -0.05 -14.64
N LEU A 112 -12.30 -1.18 -13.93
CA LEU A 112 -13.18 -2.35 -13.99
C LEU A 112 -14.42 -2.21 -13.09
N PHE A 113 -14.31 -1.47 -11.97
CA PHE A 113 -15.38 -1.26 -11.00
C PHE A 113 -15.71 0.23 -10.85
N PRO A 114 -16.26 0.89 -11.88
CA PRO A 114 -16.49 2.33 -11.91
C PRO A 114 -17.68 2.77 -11.06
N LYS A 115 -18.13 1.99 -10.07
CA LYS A 115 -19.23 2.36 -9.19
C LYS A 115 -18.84 3.55 -8.32
N GLU A 116 -19.64 4.60 -8.41
CA GLU A 116 -19.45 5.84 -7.67
C GLU A 116 -20.33 5.81 -6.41
N GLN A 117 -19.74 6.06 -5.26
CA GLN A 117 -20.45 6.23 -4.00
C GLN A 117 -20.17 7.59 -3.40
N LEU A 118 -21.23 8.37 -3.21
CA LEU A 118 -21.14 9.65 -2.53
C LEU A 118 -20.78 9.44 -1.05
N VAL A 119 -19.76 10.16 -0.59
CA VAL A 119 -19.43 10.17 0.84
C VAL A 119 -20.39 11.09 1.56
N ALA A 120 -21.12 10.54 2.52
CA ALA A 120 -22.00 11.35 3.37
C ALA A 120 -21.17 12.38 4.15
N HIS A 121 -21.72 13.59 4.29
CA HIS A 121 -21.08 14.70 5.02
C HIS A 121 -19.68 15.10 4.49
N ALA A 122 -19.37 14.83 3.23
CA ALA A 122 -18.07 15.15 2.60
C ALA A 122 -17.78 16.65 2.50
N VAL A 123 -18.74 17.51 2.79
CA VAL A 123 -18.56 18.97 2.88
C VAL A 123 -17.83 19.34 4.18
N ASP A 124 -17.94 18.54 5.24
CA ASP A 124 -17.30 18.78 6.52
C ASP A 124 -15.76 18.57 6.41
N PRO A 125 -14.94 19.62 6.72
CA PRO A 125 -13.49 19.50 6.73
C PRO A 125 -12.96 18.39 7.64
N ALA A 126 -13.61 18.11 8.77
CA ALA A 126 -13.21 17.06 9.70
C ALA A 126 -13.30 15.66 9.03
N VAL A 127 -14.35 15.41 8.26
CA VAL A 127 -14.52 14.17 7.49
C VAL A 127 -13.44 14.04 6.43
N ARG A 128 -13.09 15.11 5.71
CA ARG A 128 -12.03 15.11 4.69
C ARG A 128 -10.66 14.81 5.31
N ILE A 129 -10.32 15.47 6.42
CA ILE A 129 -9.04 15.24 7.13
C ILE A 129 -8.98 13.79 7.65
N HIS A 130 -10.06 13.29 8.24
CA HIS A 130 -10.15 11.89 8.67
C HIS A 130 -9.91 10.91 7.52
N LEU A 131 -10.60 11.11 6.38
CA LEU A 131 -10.44 10.25 5.19
C LEU A 131 -9.00 10.29 4.66
N LEU A 132 -8.40 11.48 4.56
CA LEU A 132 -7.02 11.62 4.11
C LEU A 132 -6.05 10.88 5.03
N ALA A 133 -6.20 11.04 6.35
CA ALA A 133 -5.36 10.35 7.33
C ALA A 133 -5.56 8.83 7.28
N ALA A 134 -6.80 8.35 7.18
CA ALA A 134 -7.11 6.93 7.08
C ALA A 134 -6.54 6.30 5.80
N LEU A 135 -6.71 6.94 4.64
CA LEU A 135 -6.17 6.46 3.37
C LEU A 135 -4.64 6.49 3.36
N SER A 136 -4.02 7.51 3.97
CA SER A 136 -2.57 7.59 4.15
C SER A 136 -2.06 6.44 5.04
N ALA A 137 -2.73 6.18 6.17
CA ALA A 137 -2.41 5.05 7.05
C ALA A 137 -2.50 3.70 6.28
N TYR A 138 -3.55 3.50 5.49
CA TYR A 138 -3.74 2.29 4.68
C TYR A 138 -2.63 2.14 3.63
N GLY A 139 -2.24 3.24 2.97
CA GLY A 139 -1.13 3.25 2.02
C GLY A 139 0.20 2.86 2.65
N LEU A 140 0.52 3.43 3.82
CA LEU A 140 1.75 3.11 4.54
C LEU A 140 1.77 1.67 5.05
N VAL A 141 0.64 1.17 5.57
CA VAL A 141 0.51 -0.23 5.99
C VAL A 141 0.68 -1.17 4.79
N THR A 142 0.16 -0.80 3.61
CA THR A 142 0.35 -1.57 2.37
C THR A 142 1.83 -1.64 1.97
N ILE A 143 2.56 -0.52 2.02
CA ILE A 143 4.01 -0.52 1.78
C ILE A 143 4.73 -1.39 2.80
N ALA A 144 4.42 -1.24 4.09
CA ALA A 144 5.03 -2.05 5.14
C ALA A 144 4.80 -3.55 4.89
N ALA A 145 3.62 -3.94 4.42
CA ALA A 145 3.32 -5.33 4.07
C ALA A 145 4.11 -5.82 2.86
N LEU A 146 4.20 -5.04 1.78
CA LEU A 146 5.01 -5.38 0.61
C LEU A 146 6.50 -5.47 0.97
N GLN A 147 6.99 -4.56 1.81
CA GLN A 147 8.35 -4.62 2.36
C GLN A 147 8.56 -5.88 3.22
N ALA A 148 7.59 -6.25 4.06
CA ALA A 148 7.65 -7.45 4.87
C ALA A 148 7.65 -8.74 4.01
N ILE A 149 6.90 -8.77 2.91
CA ILE A 149 6.94 -9.86 1.93
C ILE A 149 8.32 -9.98 1.30
N LEU A 150 8.89 -8.86 0.83
CA LEU A 150 10.23 -8.82 0.24
C LEU A 150 11.29 -9.33 1.23
N MET A 151 11.29 -8.79 2.46
CA MET A 151 12.22 -9.21 3.52
C MET A 151 12.03 -10.68 3.89
N SER A 152 10.81 -11.20 3.91
CA SER A 152 10.54 -12.63 4.16
C SER A 152 11.12 -13.51 3.06
N ALA A 153 11.08 -13.08 1.80
CA ALA A 153 11.68 -13.80 0.68
C ALA A 153 13.22 -13.81 0.78
N ILE A 154 13.83 -12.68 1.16
CA ILE A 154 15.27 -12.58 1.37
C ILE A 154 15.71 -13.45 2.55
N ASP A 155 15.02 -13.38 3.70
CA ASP A 155 15.29 -14.18 4.89
C ASP A 155 15.23 -15.69 4.58
N ARG A 156 14.19 -16.13 3.85
CA ARG A 156 14.04 -17.51 3.42
C ARG A 156 15.20 -17.97 2.52
N ARG A 157 15.61 -17.12 1.58
CA ARG A 157 16.73 -17.45 0.68
C ARG A 157 18.06 -17.59 1.42
N LEU A 158 18.31 -16.73 2.41
CA LEU A 158 19.53 -16.79 3.23
C LEU A 158 19.59 -18.04 4.12
N HIS A 159 18.44 -18.50 4.63
CA HIS A 159 18.38 -19.67 5.52
C HIS A 159 18.30 -21.02 4.77
N PHE A 160 17.83 -21.04 3.51
CA PHE A 160 17.66 -22.25 2.72
C PHE A 160 18.32 -22.15 1.33
N PRO A 161 19.66 -22.00 1.26
CA PRO A 161 20.36 -21.76 0.00
C PRO A 161 20.24 -22.93 -0.98
N MET A 162 20.17 -24.18 -0.51
CA MET A 162 20.01 -25.35 -1.37
C MET A 162 18.61 -25.43 -2.02
N ALA A 163 17.56 -25.00 -1.34
CA ALA A 163 16.23 -24.91 -1.93
C ALA A 163 16.19 -23.80 -3.00
N ALA A 164 16.80 -22.66 -2.72
CA ALA A 164 16.94 -21.55 -3.67
C ALA A 164 17.72 -21.94 -4.94
N ALA A 165 18.75 -22.80 -4.81
CA ALA A 165 19.54 -23.30 -5.94
C ALA A 165 18.73 -24.29 -6.81
N ARG A 166 17.82 -25.09 -6.23
CA ARG A 166 16.92 -26.00 -6.97
C ARG A 166 15.83 -25.26 -7.76
N GLU A 167 15.35 -24.13 -7.24
CA GLU A 167 14.35 -23.25 -7.89
C GLU A 167 14.97 -22.39 -9.01
N ALA A 168 16.31 -22.41 -9.18
CA ALA A 168 17.05 -21.56 -10.10
C ALA A 168 16.92 -21.98 -11.58
N LYS A 169 15.67 -22.07 -12.09
CA LYS A 169 15.40 -22.20 -13.53
C LYS A 169 14.48 -21.04 -13.98
N GLY A 170 14.80 -20.44 -15.11
CA GLY A 170 13.95 -19.40 -15.71
C GLY A 170 13.72 -18.20 -14.77
N LEU A 171 12.46 -17.99 -14.36
CA LEU A 171 12.04 -16.90 -13.47
C LEU A 171 12.76 -16.91 -12.10
N GLY A 172 13.10 -18.09 -11.56
CA GLY A 172 13.80 -18.21 -10.29
C GLY A 172 15.19 -17.56 -10.28
N ILE A 173 15.89 -17.55 -11.42
CA ILE A 173 17.19 -16.88 -11.57
C ILE A 173 17.01 -15.35 -11.44
N VAL A 174 16.01 -14.78 -12.09
CA VAL A 174 15.76 -13.32 -12.05
C VAL A 174 15.35 -12.90 -10.66
N ILE A 175 14.42 -13.62 -10.03
CA ILE A 175 14.00 -13.37 -8.64
C ILE A 175 15.21 -13.45 -7.70
N GLY A 176 16.08 -14.44 -7.90
CA GLY A 176 17.30 -14.58 -7.15
C GLY A 176 18.18 -13.34 -7.23
N ARG A 177 18.47 -12.84 -8.43
CA ARG A 177 19.26 -11.63 -8.65
C ARG A 177 18.62 -10.40 -7.99
N ILE A 178 17.29 -10.28 -8.07
CA ILE A 178 16.56 -9.19 -7.41
C ILE A 178 16.79 -9.24 -5.90
N LEU A 179 16.68 -10.41 -5.28
CA LEU A 179 16.85 -10.58 -3.85
C LEU A 179 18.30 -10.35 -3.41
N ASP A 180 19.27 -10.80 -4.22
CA ASP A 180 20.70 -10.62 -3.93
C ASP A 180 21.18 -9.17 -4.08
N ALA A 181 20.50 -8.37 -4.90
CA ALA A 181 20.77 -6.95 -5.10
C ALA A 181 20.21 -6.03 -4.02
N GLN A 182 19.47 -6.58 -3.04
CA GLN A 182 18.84 -5.77 -2.00
C GLN A 182 19.86 -5.32 -0.92
N PRO A 183 19.60 -4.17 -0.27
CA PRO A 183 20.38 -3.75 0.88
C PRO A 183 20.26 -4.76 2.04
N PRO A 184 21.21 -4.73 3.00
CA PRO A 184 21.19 -5.61 4.16
C PRO A 184 19.85 -5.56 4.91
N LEU A 185 19.37 -6.73 5.42
CA LEU A 185 18.10 -6.83 6.12
C LEU A 185 17.95 -5.85 7.28
N LEU A 186 19.04 -5.50 7.98
CA LEU A 186 19.02 -4.51 9.05
C LEU A 186 18.64 -3.11 8.57
N ALA A 187 19.15 -2.68 7.41
CA ALA A 187 18.77 -1.39 6.82
C ALA A 187 17.29 -1.40 6.39
N GLN A 188 16.85 -2.49 5.79
CA GLN A 188 15.43 -2.66 5.40
C GLN A 188 14.51 -2.67 6.63
N GLU A 189 14.92 -3.29 7.73
CA GLU A 189 14.17 -3.32 8.99
C GLU A 189 14.00 -1.90 9.58
N GLN A 190 15.02 -1.07 9.51
CA GLN A 190 14.93 0.33 9.96
C GLN A 190 13.88 1.11 9.17
N VAL A 191 13.84 0.95 7.84
CA VAL A 191 12.81 1.58 6.99
C VAL A 191 11.43 1.03 7.33
N LEU A 192 11.30 -0.30 7.47
CA LEU A 192 10.03 -0.95 7.84
C LEU A 192 9.45 -0.36 9.12
N PHE A 193 10.26 -0.27 10.19
CA PHE A 193 9.79 0.28 11.47
C PHE A 193 9.50 1.77 11.41
N ARG A 194 10.23 2.56 10.61
CA ARG A 194 9.93 3.98 10.38
C ARG A 194 8.54 4.13 9.74
N VAL A 195 8.27 3.37 8.68
CA VAL A 195 6.98 3.36 8.00
C VAL A 195 5.86 2.92 8.96
N ILE A 196 6.09 1.86 9.78
CA ILE A 196 5.12 1.38 10.77
C ILE A 196 4.82 2.44 11.83
N TRP A 197 5.82 3.19 12.33
CA TRP A 197 5.60 4.26 13.30
C TRP A 197 4.71 5.36 12.74
N ILE A 198 4.99 5.82 11.52
CA ILE A 198 4.17 6.85 10.85
C ILE A 198 2.75 6.31 10.59
N ALA A 199 2.64 5.09 10.08
CA ALA A 199 1.37 4.43 9.84
C ALA A 199 0.53 4.29 11.11
N PHE A 200 1.15 3.87 12.23
CA PHE A 200 0.49 3.72 13.52
C PHE A 200 0.00 5.07 14.07
N GLY A 201 0.79 6.14 13.93
CA GLY A 201 0.38 7.49 14.31
C GLY A 201 -0.84 7.97 13.52
N LEU A 202 -0.83 7.80 12.19
CA LEU A 202 -1.97 8.13 11.33
C LEU A 202 -3.19 7.24 11.61
N LEU A 203 -2.98 5.95 11.86
CA LEU A 203 -4.06 5.03 12.21
C LEU A 203 -4.68 5.38 13.55
N THR A 204 -3.87 5.78 14.55
CA THR A 204 -4.36 6.29 15.84
C THR A 204 -5.20 7.55 15.65
N PHE A 205 -4.71 8.49 14.83
CA PHE A 205 -5.48 9.69 14.50
C PHE A 205 -6.79 9.33 13.79
N ALA A 206 -6.77 8.39 12.85
CA ALA A 206 -7.96 7.94 12.14
C ALA A 206 -8.98 7.25 13.08
N VAL A 207 -8.54 6.44 14.04
CA VAL A 207 -9.41 5.82 15.04
C VAL A 207 -10.07 6.89 15.92
N LEU A 208 -9.28 7.85 16.43
CA LEU A 208 -9.80 8.91 17.31
C LEU A 208 -10.76 9.85 16.56
N SER A 209 -10.35 10.35 15.39
CA SER A 209 -11.19 11.26 14.59
C SER A 209 -12.46 10.56 14.07
N GLY A 210 -12.36 9.28 13.70
CA GLY A 210 -13.51 8.47 13.30
C GLY A 210 -14.52 8.27 14.43
N SER A 211 -14.06 8.05 15.65
CA SER A 211 -14.91 7.98 16.84
C SER A 211 -15.63 9.29 17.11
N LEU A 212 -14.92 10.43 17.02
CA LEU A 212 -15.53 11.76 17.19
C LEU A 212 -16.60 12.06 16.14
N ILE A 213 -16.33 11.76 14.87
CA ILE A 213 -17.29 11.91 13.77
C ILE A 213 -18.50 11.00 14.00
N SER A 214 -18.30 9.77 14.47
CA SER A 214 -19.38 8.83 14.77
C SER A 214 -20.30 9.35 15.88
N VAL A 215 -19.70 9.90 16.95
CA VAL A 215 -20.49 10.53 18.04
C VAL A 215 -21.31 11.69 17.52
N ALA A 216 -20.73 12.56 16.71
CA ALA A 216 -21.43 13.72 16.15
C ALA A 216 -22.57 13.32 15.20
N ALA A 217 -22.39 12.22 14.44
CA ALA A 217 -23.38 11.77 13.45
C ALA A 217 -24.47 10.85 14.05
N THR A 218 -24.14 9.99 15.02
CA THR A 218 -25.01 8.90 15.48
C THR A 218 -25.19 8.82 17.00
N GLY A 219 -24.45 9.66 17.76
CA GLY A 219 -24.42 9.61 19.24
C GLY A 219 -23.65 8.41 19.81
N LYS A 220 -23.04 7.56 18.99
CA LYS A 220 -22.32 6.36 19.43
C LYS A 220 -20.82 6.54 19.29
N TRP A 221 -20.05 6.28 20.36
CA TRP A 221 -18.58 6.40 20.38
C TRP A 221 -17.87 5.44 19.43
N LEU A 222 -18.35 4.19 19.34
CA LEU A 222 -17.81 3.14 18.49
C LEU A 222 -18.97 2.37 17.87
N PRO A 223 -19.28 2.57 16.59
CA PRO A 223 -20.17 1.66 15.89
C PRO A 223 -19.46 0.30 15.80
N PHE A 224 -20.07 -0.77 16.35
CA PHE A 224 -19.55 -2.14 16.26
C PHE A 224 -19.88 -2.73 14.88
N ASP A 225 -19.39 -2.09 13.83
CA ASP A 225 -19.40 -2.62 12.49
C ASP A 225 -18.07 -3.35 12.16
N HIS A 226 -18.10 -4.17 11.13
CA HIS A 226 -16.92 -4.93 10.69
C HIS A 226 -15.71 -4.03 10.41
N LYS A 227 -15.93 -2.85 9.83
CA LYS A 227 -14.91 -1.87 9.53
C LYS A 227 -14.19 -1.42 10.81
N THR A 228 -14.94 -1.03 11.82
CA THR A 228 -14.39 -0.54 13.11
C THR A 228 -13.63 -1.66 13.83
N ILE A 229 -14.19 -2.86 13.90
CA ILE A 229 -13.57 -4.02 14.57
C ILE A 229 -12.22 -4.34 13.92
N PHE A 230 -12.16 -4.51 12.61
CA PHE A 230 -10.91 -4.85 11.93
C PHE A 230 -9.88 -3.71 11.95
N THR A 231 -10.31 -2.44 11.94
CA THR A 231 -9.40 -1.31 12.12
C THR A 231 -8.79 -1.32 13.51
N LEU A 232 -9.57 -1.58 14.56
CA LEU A 232 -9.07 -1.70 15.93
C LEU A 232 -8.14 -2.90 16.11
N LEU A 233 -8.45 -4.04 15.51
CA LEU A 233 -7.55 -5.22 15.52
C LEU A 233 -6.22 -4.92 14.85
N SER A 234 -6.23 -4.20 13.73
CA SER A 234 -5.01 -3.74 13.07
C SER A 234 -4.23 -2.77 13.96
N TRP A 235 -4.89 -1.77 14.53
CA TRP A 235 -4.29 -0.81 15.44
C TRP A 235 -3.64 -1.51 16.64
N LEU A 236 -4.34 -2.44 17.27
CA LEU A 236 -3.83 -3.23 18.38
C LEU A 236 -2.62 -4.08 17.97
N THR A 237 -2.67 -4.70 16.79
CA THR A 237 -1.57 -5.52 16.25
C THR A 237 -0.30 -4.70 16.06
N PHE A 238 -0.40 -3.51 15.47
CA PHE A 238 0.75 -2.60 15.33
C PHE A 238 1.21 -2.04 16.67
N GLY A 239 0.29 -1.72 17.58
CA GLY A 239 0.63 -1.30 18.94
C GLY A 239 1.43 -2.36 19.70
N ILE A 240 0.98 -3.63 19.67
CA ILE A 240 1.69 -4.77 20.26
C ILE A 240 3.07 -4.95 19.63
N LEU A 241 3.17 -4.83 18.29
CA LEU A 241 4.45 -4.92 17.58
C LEU A 241 5.43 -3.83 18.07
N LEU A 242 4.99 -2.58 18.14
CA LEU A 242 5.83 -1.46 18.54
C LEU A 242 6.26 -1.56 20.01
N VAL A 243 5.34 -1.93 20.91
CA VAL A 243 5.65 -2.20 22.32
C VAL A 243 6.62 -3.38 22.43
N GLY A 244 6.39 -4.48 21.73
CA GLY A 244 7.28 -5.63 21.70
C GLY A 244 8.66 -5.28 21.15
N ARG A 245 8.75 -4.39 20.15
CA ARG A 245 10.02 -3.84 19.65
C ARG A 245 10.78 -3.10 20.75
N TYR A 246 10.10 -2.23 21.46
CA TYR A 246 10.72 -1.41 22.51
C TYR A 246 11.12 -2.23 23.75
N THR A 247 10.23 -3.12 24.22
CA THR A 247 10.44 -3.83 25.50
C THR A 247 11.22 -5.13 25.38
N ARG A 248 11.04 -5.88 24.27
CA ARG A 248 11.61 -7.21 24.04
C ARG A 248 12.56 -7.28 22.86
N GLY A 249 12.77 -6.16 22.14
CA GLY A 249 13.62 -6.11 20.96
C GLY A 249 13.11 -6.94 19.78
N TRP A 250 11.80 -7.07 19.61
CA TRP A 250 11.21 -7.86 18.53
C TRP A 250 11.71 -7.40 17.15
N ARG A 251 12.23 -8.37 16.37
CA ARG A 251 12.90 -8.18 15.09
C ARG A 251 12.61 -9.34 14.13
N GLY A 252 13.08 -9.19 12.89
CA GLY A 252 13.06 -10.26 11.90
C GLY A 252 11.68 -10.87 11.73
N ARG A 253 11.58 -12.19 11.77
CA ARG A 253 10.36 -12.95 11.48
C ARG A 253 9.14 -12.56 12.33
N ILE A 254 9.36 -12.16 13.60
CA ILE A 254 8.25 -11.71 14.46
C ILE A 254 7.68 -10.41 13.90
N ALA A 255 8.52 -9.43 13.63
CA ALA A 255 8.10 -8.15 13.06
C ALA A 255 7.37 -8.34 11.73
N LEU A 256 7.90 -9.20 10.84
CA LEU A 256 7.27 -9.47 9.53
C LEU A 256 5.87 -10.10 9.68
N ARG A 257 5.71 -11.06 10.59
CA ARG A 257 4.40 -11.72 10.85
C ARG A 257 3.36 -10.73 11.37
N TYR A 258 3.73 -9.91 12.36
CA TYR A 258 2.80 -8.90 12.90
C TYR A 258 2.45 -7.84 11.86
N THR A 259 3.40 -7.43 11.01
CA THR A 259 3.14 -6.47 9.93
C THR A 259 2.13 -7.04 8.92
N LEU A 260 2.31 -8.29 8.50
CA LEU A 260 1.37 -8.95 7.58
C LEU A 260 0.00 -9.20 8.20
N LEU A 261 -0.06 -9.53 9.49
CA LEU A 261 -1.32 -9.71 10.22
C LEU A 261 -2.08 -8.37 10.33
N GLY A 262 -1.39 -7.29 10.70
CA GLY A 262 -1.99 -5.96 10.76
C GLY A 262 -2.51 -5.49 9.40
N PHE A 263 -1.77 -5.76 8.34
CA PHE A 263 -2.21 -5.48 6.97
C PHE A 263 -3.45 -6.30 6.57
N ALA A 264 -3.50 -7.59 6.91
CA ALA A 264 -4.67 -8.42 6.63
C ALA A 264 -5.94 -7.85 7.30
N PHE A 265 -5.84 -7.37 8.53
CA PHE A 265 -6.97 -6.71 9.21
C PHE A 265 -7.38 -5.41 8.51
N ILE A 266 -6.45 -4.59 8.03
CA ILE A 266 -6.78 -3.37 7.27
C ILE A 266 -7.47 -3.69 5.95
N LEU A 267 -7.01 -4.72 5.22
CA LEU A 267 -7.69 -5.17 4.00
C LEU A 267 -9.13 -5.61 4.28
N LEU A 268 -9.35 -6.38 5.35
CA LEU A 268 -10.68 -6.83 5.74
C LEU A 268 -11.57 -5.68 6.23
N SER A 269 -10.98 -4.65 6.86
CA SER A 269 -11.71 -3.51 7.38
C SER A 269 -12.50 -2.77 6.31
N TYR A 270 -11.84 -2.38 5.22
CA TYR A 270 -12.48 -1.55 4.20
C TYR A 270 -12.73 -2.30 2.90
N THR A 271 -11.66 -2.79 2.27
CA THR A 271 -11.76 -3.43 0.95
C THR A 271 -12.57 -4.72 1.02
N GLY A 272 -12.31 -5.57 2.02
CA GLY A 272 -13.02 -6.85 2.18
C GLY A 272 -14.49 -6.67 2.45
N SER A 273 -14.87 -5.79 3.41
CA SER A 273 -16.26 -5.56 3.76
C SER A 273 -17.07 -4.95 2.61
N ARG A 274 -16.50 -3.97 1.93
CA ARG A 274 -17.15 -3.30 0.80
C ARG A 274 -17.23 -4.20 -0.43
N PHE A 275 -16.19 -4.94 -0.75
CA PHE A 275 -16.18 -5.90 -1.84
C PHE A 275 -17.29 -6.97 -1.65
N VAL A 276 -17.42 -7.51 -0.45
CA VAL A 276 -18.48 -8.48 -0.14
C VAL A 276 -19.87 -7.86 -0.31
N VAL A 277 -20.11 -6.66 0.22
CA VAL A 277 -21.41 -6.00 0.14
C VAL A 277 -21.76 -5.60 -1.29
N GLU A 278 -20.82 -4.96 -2.01
CA GLU A 278 -21.09 -4.38 -3.31
C GLU A 278 -21.02 -5.39 -4.47
N VAL A 279 -20.10 -6.36 -4.41
CA VAL A 279 -19.85 -7.29 -5.51
C VAL A 279 -20.55 -8.63 -5.29
N ILE A 280 -20.45 -9.21 -4.08
CA ILE A 280 -21.01 -10.54 -3.79
C ILE A 280 -22.50 -10.45 -3.45
N LEU A 281 -22.87 -9.54 -2.54
CA LEU A 281 -24.27 -9.40 -2.11
C LEU A 281 -25.07 -8.45 -2.99
N GLN A 282 -24.44 -7.74 -3.91
CA GLN A 282 -25.06 -6.74 -4.82
C GLN A 282 -25.98 -5.74 -4.10
N ARG A 283 -25.68 -5.46 -2.82
CA ARG A 283 -26.37 -4.46 -2.01
C ARG A 283 -25.60 -3.14 -2.08
N SER A 284 -26.32 -2.08 -2.44
CA SER A 284 -25.80 -0.71 -2.46
C SER A 284 -26.05 -0.01 -1.13
#